data_891f159bb1693a714daef0f361ff445a
#
_entry.id   891f159bb1693a714daef0f361ff445a
#
_cell.length_a   1.000
_cell.length_b   1.000
_cell.length_c   1.000
_cell.angle_alpha   90.00
_cell.angle_beta   90.00
_cell.angle_gamma   90.00
#
_symmetry.space_group_name_H-M   'P 1'
#
loop_
_entity.id
_entity.type
_entity.pdbx_description
1 polymer ?
#
loop_
_entity_poly.entity_id
_entity_poly.type
_entity_poly.pdbx_seq_one_letter_code
_entity_poly.pdbx_strand_id
1 'polypeptide(L)'
;MEGRPLLNRGLDGLGTTIFAEMSALALATGAINLGQGFPDTDGPESVREAAVRALRDGRGNQYPPGPGVPELRAAVADHQRRFYGLDFDPDTEVLVTAGATEAIAAAMLALLEPGDEVIAFEPFYDSYAACIAMAGGVRVPLTLRAPDFRPDLDALRAAVTPRTRLLLLNSPHNPTGMVLTRDELTAIAELAVERDLLVVTDEVYEHLVFEGEHVPLISLPGMRDRTVSISSAGKTFSFTGWKVGWVTGSRELVAAVRTTKQFLTYVASGPFQYAVAEALALPDTYYTAFRDDLRTKRDLLSAGLTEAGFEVYRPQGTYFITTDIAALGEKDALAFCRSLPARCGVVAVPNSVFYDDPDAGRTQVRFAFCKKQDILKEAAARLHG
;
A
#
# COMPACT_ATOMS: atom_id res chain seq x y z
N MET A 1 26.72 -4.38 -33.64
CA MET A 1 26.89 -3.53 -32.42
C MET A 1 25.76 -3.90 -31.49
N GLU A 2 26.02 -4.71 -30.50
CA GLU A 2 25.06 -4.88 -29.39
C GLU A 2 25.03 -3.53 -28.64
N GLY A 3 23.94 -2.80 -28.85
CA GLY A 3 23.75 -1.50 -28.23
C GLY A 3 23.64 -1.65 -26.70
N ARG A 4 24.17 -0.68 -25.96
CA ARG A 4 23.95 -0.58 -24.51
C ARG A 4 22.43 -0.66 -24.26
N PRO A 5 21.95 -1.46 -23.27
CA PRO A 5 20.55 -1.50 -22.90
C PRO A 5 19.98 -0.11 -22.66
N LEU A 6 18.77 0.16 -23.16
CA LEU A 6 18.13 1.48 -22.97
C LEU A 6 17.64 1.66 -21.51
N LEU A 7 17.21 0.57 -20.89
CA LEU A 7 16.76 0.59 -19.51
C LEU A 7 17.95 0.52 -18.55
N ASN A 8 17.82 1.18 -17.41
CA ASN A 8 18.78 1.05 -16.32
C ASN A 8 18.78 -0.40 -15.83
N ARG A 9 19.98 -1.00 -15.66
CA ARG A 9 20.14 -2.40 -15.24
C ARG A 9 19.45 -2.73 -13.92
N GLY A 10 19.36 -1.77 -12.98
CA GLY A 10 18.61 -1.96 -11.72
C GLY A 10 17.11 -2.16 -11.90
N LEU A 11 16.59 -1.84 -13.10
CA LEU A 11 15.18 -2.01 -13.46
C LEU A 11 14.95 -3.18 -14.42
N ASP A 12 15.97 -3.96 -14.73
CA ASP A 12 15.85 -5.14 -15.58
C ASP A 12 14.86 -6.13 -14.92
N GLY A 13 13.92 -6.65 -15.72
CA GLY A 13 12.85 -7.52 -15.24
C GLY A 13 11.60 -6.79 -14.72
N LEU A 14 11.67 -5.47 -14.50
CA LEU A 14 10.53 -4.65 -14.13
C LEU A 14 9.85 -4.10 -15.39
N GLY A 15 9.13 -4.98 -16.10
CA GLY A 15 8.42 -4.63 -17.33
C GLY A 15 7.00 -4.12 -17.10
N THR A 16 6.07 -4.49 -18.01
CA THR A 16 4.65 -4.18 -17.84
C THR A 16 4.13 -4.85 -16.57
N THR A 17 3.52 -4.07 -15.69
CA THR A 17 3.00 -4.60 -14.42
C THR A 17 1.86 -5.57 -14.68
N ILE A 18 1.72 -6.58 -13.81
CA ILE A 18 0.59 -7.52 -13.84
C ILE A 18 -0.76 -6.77 -13.78
N PHE A 19 -0.81 -5.63 -13.10
CA PHE A 19 -2.00 -4.80 -13.02
C PHE A 19 -2.41 -4.23 -14.37
N ALA A 20 -1.46 -3.80 -15.19
CA ALA A 20 -1.74 -3.29 -16.54
C ALA A 20 -2.21 -4.43 -17.45
N GLU A 21 -1.57 -5.60 -17.40
CA GLU A 21 -1.96 -6.79 -18.15
C GLU A 21 -3.39 -7.21 -17.80
N MET A 22 -3.68 -7.39 -16.53
CA MET A 22 -5.00 -7.84 -16.06
C MET A 22 -6.11 -6.81 -16.34
N SER A 23 -5.80 -5.51 -16.28
CA SER A 23 -6.77 -4.47 -16.64
C SER A 23 -7.07 -4.45 -18.14
N ALA A 24 -6.06 -4.60 -18.99
CA ALA A 24 -6.25 -4.73 -20.42
C ALA A 24 -7.10 -5.96 -20.77
N LEU A 25 -6.85 -7.08 -20.09
CA LEU A 25 -7.62 -8.30 -20.26
C LEU A 25 -9.09 -8.12 -19.83
N ALA A 26 -9.34 -7.45 -18.71
CA ALA A 26 -10.69 -7.14 -18.25
C ALA A 26 -11.46 -6.28 -19.28
N LEU A 27 -10.81 -5.24 -19.82
CA LEU A 27 -11.41 -4.40 -20.86
C LEU A 27 -11.71 -5.17 -22.14
N ALA A 28 -10.77 -6.01 -22.60
CA ALA A 28 -10.92 -6.78 -23.84
C ALA A 28 -12.04 -7.83 -23.75
N THR A 29 -12.31 -8.37 -22.57
CA THR A 29 -13.29 -9.46 -22.36
C THR A 29 -14.61 -9.00 -21.75
N GLY A 30 -14.71 -7.75 -21.28
CA GLY A 30 -15.86 -7.27 -20.49
C GLY A 30 -16.00 -7.96 -19.12
N ALA A 31 -14.93 -8.54 -18.61
CA ALA A 31 -14.92 -9.26 -17.34
C ALA A 31 -14.98 -8.33 -16.13
N ILE A 32 -15.56 -8.81 -15.03
CA ILE A 32 -15.57 -8.12 -13.75
C ILE A 32 -14.13 -8.07 -13.21
N ASN A 33 -13.59 -6.87 -13.02
CA ASN A 33 -12.21 -6.70 -12.57
C ASN A 33 -12.11 -6.67 -11.04
N LEU A 34 -11.79 -7.82 -10.45
CA LEU A 34 -11.42 -7.97 -9.04
C LEU A 34 -9.89 -8.01 -8.82
N GLY A 35 -9.09 -7.80 -9.87
CA GLY A 35 -7.63 -7.72 -9.76
C GLY A 35 -7.14 -6.36 -9.26
N GLN A 36 -7.83 -5.28 -9.64
CA GLN A 36 -7.44 -3.91 -9.34
C GLN A 36 -7.94 -3.42 -7.99
N GLY A 37 -6.99 -2.93 -7.18
CA GLY A 37 -7.22 -2.37 -5.85
C GLY A 37 -7.67 -0.91 -5.87
N PHE A 38 -8.70 -0.58 -6.64
CA PHE A 38 -9.39 0.71 -6.55
C PHE A 38 -10.91 0.51 -6.50
N PRO A 39 -11.62 1.32 -5.68
CA PRO A 39 -13.07 1.27 -5.60
C PRO A 39 -13.76 1.61 -6.93
N ASP A 40 -14.95 1.07 -7.14
CA ASP A 40 -15.88 1.45 -8.21
C ASP A 40 -16.96 2.42 -7.71
N THR A 41 -16.75 2.98 -6.53
CA THR A 41 -17.56 4.02 -5.91
C THR A 41 -16.74 5.27 -5.73
N ASP A 42 -17.37 6.43 -5.93
CA ASP A 42 -16.75 7.70 -5.60
C ASP A 42 -16.57 7.85 -4.09
N GLY A 43 -15.58 8.66 -3.71
CA GLY A 43 -15.41 9.11 -2.34
C GLY A 43 -16.55 10.06 -1.88
N PRO A 44 -16.47 10.58 -0.64
CA PRO A 44 -17.52 11.44 -0.08
C PRO A 44 -17.81 12.65 -0.94
N GLU A 45 -19.12 12.92 -1.18
CA GLU A 45 -19.57 14.06 -1.96
C GLU A 45 -19.04 15.40 -1.44
N SER A 46 -19.07 15.59 -0.11
CA SER A 46 -18.55 16.79 0.53
C SER A 46 -17.09 17.09 0.19
N VAL A 47 -16.28 16.03 0.06
CA VAL A 47 -14.85 16.12 -0.29
C VAL A 47 -14.67 16.44 -1.77
N ARG A 48 -15.49 15.85 -2.66
CA ARG A 48 -15.49 16.22 -4.08
C ARG A 48 -15.86 17.70 -4.27
N GLU A 49 -16.89 18.16 -3.59
CA GLU A 49 -17.31 19.56 -3.62
C GLU A 49 -16.23 20.50 -3.05
N ALA A 50 -15.45 20.07 -2.05
CA ALA A 50 -14.31 20.84 -1.56
C ALA A 50 -13.24 21.04 -2.65
N ALA A 51 -12.96 20.01 -3.45
CA ALA A 51 -12.04 20.13 -4.59
C ALA A 51 -12.59 21.09 -5.66
N VAL A 52 -13.90 21.02 -5.96
CA VAL A 52 -14.56 21.94 -6.89
C VAL A 52 -14.49 23.39 -6.38
N ARG A 53 -14.73 23.62 -5.10
CA ARG A 53 -14.58 24.94 -4.48
C ARG A 53 -13.14 25.45 -4.62
N ALA A 54 -12.15 24.64 -4.28
CA ALA A 54 -10.74 25.04 -4.38
C ALA A 54 -10.35 25.44 -5.81
N LEU A 55 -10.85 24.72 -6.83
CA LEU A 55 -10.65 25.08 -8.24
C LEU A 55 -11.32 26.41 -8.60
N ARG A 56 -12.58 26.63 -8.20
CA ARG A 56 -13.33 27.88 -8.48
C ARG A 56 -12.73 29.08 -7.79
N ASP A 57 -12.26 28.91 -6.55
CA ASP A 57 -11.67 29.99 -5.76
C ASP A 57 -10.22 30.31 -6.19
N GLY A 58 -9.68 29.56 -7.14
CA GLY A 58 -8.30 29.71 -7.62
C GLY A 58 -7.24 29.17 -6.66
N ARG A 59 -7.64 28.54 -5.54
CA ARG A 59 -6.70 27.95 -4.59
C ARG A 59 -5.99 26.76 -5.22
N GLY A 60 -4.67 26.77 -5.18
CA GLY A 60 -3.85 25.70 -5.72
C GLY A 60 -3.77 25.62 -7.26
N ASN A 61 -4.27 26.62 -8.00
CA ASN A 61 -4.08 26.73 -9.46
C ASN A 61 -2.64 27.13 -9.83
N GLN A 62 -1.92 27.73 -8.91
CA GLN A 62 -0.47 27.97 -9.00
C GLN A 62 0.26 26.95 -8.10
N TYR A 63 1.58 26.87 -8.22
CA TYR A 63 2.37 25.97 -7.40
C TYR A 63 2.09 26.17 -5.91
N PRO A 64 1.62 25.15 -5.19
CA PRO A 64 1.53 25.20 -3.74
C PRO A 64 2.93 25.21 -3.11
N PRO A 65 3.04 25.48 -1.79
CA PRO A 65 4.31 25.33 -1.09
C PRO A 65 4.90 23.92 -1.24
N GLY A 66 6.23 23.82 -1.37
CA GLY A 66 6.94 22.56 -1.57
C GLY A 66 6.58 21.44 -0.59
N PRO A 67 6.42 21.71 0.74
CA PRO A 67 5.97 20.71 1.72
C PRO A 67 4.50 20.35 1.63
N GLY A 68 3.70 21.06 0.86
CA GLY A 68 2.25 20.97 0.82
C GLY A 68 1.57 22.20 1.45
N VAL A 69 0.28 22.36 1.18
CA VAL A 69 -0.49 23.49 1.75
C VAL A 69 -0.58 23.36 3.28
N PRO A 70 -0.50 24.48 4.02
CA PRO A 70 -0.55 24.46 5.48
C PRO A 70 -1.78 23.75 6.04
N GLU A 71 -2.94 23.93 5.39
CA GLU A 71 -4.21 23.31 5.79
C GLU A 71 -4.14 21.78 5.78
N LEU A 72 -3.51 21.18 4.76
CA LEU A 72 -3.37 19.72 4.69
C LEU A 72 -2.33 19.22 5.70
N ARG A 73 -1.22 19.92 5.85
CA ARG A 73 -0.19 19.52 6.84
C ARG A 73 -0.72 19.57 8.26
N ALA A 74 -1.50 20.61 8.60
CA ALA A 74 -2.18 20.70 9.89
C ALA A 74 -3.23 19.59 10.05
N ALA A 75 -4.03 19.30 9.03
CA ALA A 75 -5.03 18.23 9.06
C ALA A 75 -4.38 16.84 9.24
N VAL A 76 -3.22 16.60 8.64
CA VAL A 76 -2.44 15.35 8.86
C VAL A 76 -1.96 15.27 10.31
N ALA A 77 -1.39 16.34 10.86
CA ALA A 77 -0.94 16.38 12.26
C ALA A 77 -2.11 16.14 13.25
N ASP A 78 -3.25 16.78 13.00
CA ASP A 78 -4.46 16.60 13.81
C ASP A 78 -5.01 15.17 13.70
N HIS A 79 -4.99 14.58 12.50
CA HIS A 79 -5.36 13.18 12.28
C HIS A 79 -4.47 12.23 13.10
N GLN A 80 -3.16 12.40 13.06
CA GLN A 80 -2.21 11.58 13.80
C GLN A 80 -2.41 11.69 15.33
N ARG A 81 -2.68 12.91 15.80
CA ARG A 81 -3.02 13.14 17.23
C ARG A 81 -4.34 12.47 17.60
N ARG A 82 -5.37 12.64 16.77
CA ARG A 82 -6.72 12.12 17.01
C ARG A 82 -6.77 10.60 17.10
N PHE A 83 -6.14 9.91 16.16
CA PHE A 83 -6.26 8.46 16.06
C PHE A 83 -5.16 7.69 16.82
N TYR A 84 -3.98 8.28 16.95
CA TYR A 84 -2.80 7.56 17.47
C TYR A 84 -2.11 8.25 18.64
N GLY A 85 -2.56 9.43 19.06
CA GLY A 85 -1.94 10.19 20.12
C GLY A 85 -0.53 10.72 19.76
N LEU A 86 -0.24 10.86 18.47
CA LEU A 86 1.05 11.31 17.96
C LEU A 86 1.02 12.81 17.66
N ASP A 87 1.85 13.57 18.34
CA ASP A 87 2.02 14.99 18.06
C ASP A 87 3.14 15.22 17.04
N PHE A 88 2.80 15.82 15.90
CA PHE A 88 3.73 16.25 14.86
C PHE A 88 3.64 17.75 14.66
N ASP A 89 4.80 18.40 14.48
CA ASP A 89 4.85 19.78 14.01
C ASP A 89 4.51 19.80 12.51
N PRO A 90 3.37 20.41 12.11
CA PRO A 90 2.93 20.42 10.72
C PRO A 90 3.91 21.14 9.77
N ASP A 91 4.78 22.01 10.29
CA ASP A 91 5.71 22.77 9.47
C ASP A 91 7.02 22.02 9.17
N THR A 92 7.42 21.11 10.03
CA THR A 92 8.72 20.44 9.93
C THR A 92 8.66 18.93 9.91
N GLU A 93 7.57 18.30 10.38
CA GLU A 93 7.44 16.86 10.54
C GLU A 93 6.34 16.24 9.66
N VAL A 94 5.75 17.04 8.75
CA VAL A 94 4.76 16.60 7.76
C VAL A 94 5.16 17.05 6.36
N LEU A 95 5.13 16.13 5.39
CA LEU A 95 5.43 16.40 3.98
C LEU A 95 4.33 15.79 3.10
N VAL A 96 3.71 16.62 2.26
CA VAL A 96 2.73 16.16 1.26
C VAL A 96 3.43 15.64 0.00
N THR A 97 2.94 14.52 -0.53
CA THR A 97 3.51 13.85 -1.71
C THR A 97 2.43 13.53 -2.75
N ALA A 98 2.85 13.23 -3.98
CA ALA A 98 1.98 12.74 -5.05
C ALA A 98 1.59 11.26 -4.82
N GLY A 99 0.89 11.00 -3.71
CA GLY A 99 0.53 9.69 -3.21
C GLY A 99 1.70 8.98 -2.51
N ALA A 100 1.40 7.83 -1.91
CA ALA A 100 2.38 7.01 -1.20
C ALA A 100 3.52 6.51 -2.10
N THR A 101 3.26 6.26 -3.38
CA THR A 101 4.28 5.79 -4.33
C THR A 101 5.45 6.78 -4.44
N GLU A 102 5.15 8.10 -4.55
CA GLU A 102 6.21 9.11 -4.52
C GLU A 102 6.90 9.17 -3.15
N ALA A 103 6.14 9.07 -2.07
CA ALA A 103 6.71 9.09 -0.72
C ALA A 103 7.74 7.97 -0.52
N ILE A 104 7.41 6.75 -0.96
CA ILE A 104 8.31 5.59 -0.89
C ILE A 104 9.53 5.81 -1.77
N ALA A 105 9.35 6.24 -3.03
CA ALA A 105 10.46 6.51 -3.93
C ALA A 105 11.40 7.59 -3.36
N ALA A 106 10.83 8.69 -2.85
CA ALA A 106 11.60 9.77 -2.25
C ALA A 106 12.34 9.32 -0.98
N ALA A 107 11.71 8.48 -0.14
CA ALA A 107 12.35 7.92 1.04
C ALA A 107 13.53 7.00 0.67
N MET A 108 13.35 6.07 -0.29
CA MET A 108 14.44 5.19 -0.74
C MET A 108 15.61 6.01 -1.31
N LEU A 109 15.32 6.94 -2.22
CA LEU A 109 16.36 7.79 -2.84
C LEU A 109 17.04 8.74 -1.85
N ALA A 110 16.39 9.11 -0.75
CA ALA A 110 16.95 9.99 0.27
C ALA A 110 17.80 9.28 1.32
N LEU A 111 17.47 8.02 1.62
CA LEU A 111 17.98 7.32 2.81
C LEU A 111 18.94 6.19 2.50
N LEU A 112 19.07 5.78 1.22
CA LEU A 112 19.94 4.70 0.80
C LEU A 112 21.13 5.20 0.01
N GLU A 113 22.28 4.59 0.28
CA GLU A 113 23.47 4.63 -0.56
C GLU A 113 23.52 3.37 -1.45
N PRO A 114 24.21 3.42 -2.60
CA PRO A 114 24.37 2.23 -3.45
C PRO A 114 24.98 1.05 -2.69
N GLY A 115 24.27 -0.07 -2.67
CA GLY A 115 24.67 -1.31 -1.98
C GLY A 115 24.12 -1.47 -0.57
N ASP A 116 23.41 -0.47 -0.04
CA ASP A 116 22.65 -0.63 1.21
C ASP A 116 21.56 -1.69 1.07
N GLU A 117 21.41 -2.51 2.09
CA GLU A 117 20.37 -3.55 2.13
C GLU A 117 19.08 -3.01 2.75
N VAL A 118 17.96 -3.34 2.08
CA VAL A 118 16.60 -3.08 2.56
C VAL A 118 15.89 -4.40 2.78
N ILE A 119 15.56 -4.70 4.03
CA ILE A 119 14.73 -5.87 4.36
C ILE A 119 13.26 -5.50 4.15
N ALA A 120 12.54 -6.33 3.40
CA ALA A 120 11.10 -6.20 3.16
C ALA A 120 10.42 -7.56 3.23
N PHE A 121 9.19 -7.59 3.77
CA PHE A 121 8.39 -8.80 3.75
C PHE A 121 7.77 -9.01 2.36
N GLU A 122 7.82 -10.26 1.88
CA GLU A 122 7.12 -10.66 0.66
C GLU A 122 6.01 -11.69 0.96
N PRO A 123 4.92 -11.69 0.18
CA PRO A 123 4.69 -10.92 -1.05
C PRO A 123 4.62 -9.42 -0.76
N PHE A 124 5.13 -8.59 -1.67
CA PHE A 124 5.14 -7.15 -1.47
C PHE A 124 4.55 -6.40 -2.69
N TYR A 125 4.14 -5.17 -2.48
CA TYR A 125 3.70 -4.29 -3.56
C TYR A 125 4.88 -4.00 -4.51
N ASP A 126 4.70 -4.24 -5.80
CA ASP A 126 5.75 -4.19 -6.83
C ASP A 126 6.57 -2.89 -6.87
N SER A 127 5.96 -1.78 -6.50
CA SER A 127 6.65 -0.48 -6.41
C SER A 127 7.83 -0.49 -5.43
N TYR A 128 7.82 -1.34 -4.38
CA TYR A 128 8.92 -1.38 -3.42
C TYR A 128 10.22 -1.85 -4.06
N ALA A 129 10.15 -2.93 -4.85
CA ALA A 129 11.28 -3.45 -5.60
C ALA A 129 11.89 -2.40 -6.52
N ALA A 130 11.02 -1.70 -7.27
CA ALA A 130 11.44 -0.64 -8.18
C ALA A 130 12.08 0.53 -7.45
N CYS A 131 11.50 1.00 -6.34
CA CYS A 131 12.03 2.14 -5.57
C CYS A 131 13.39 1.83 -4.93
N ILE A 132 13.57 0.62 -4.37
CA ILE A 132 14.85 0.18 -3.82
C ILE A 132 15.91 0.12 -4.93
N ALA A 133 15.58 -0.49 -6.07
CA ALA A 133 16.50 -0.61 -7.20
C ALA A 133 16.90 0.75 -7.80
N MET A 134 15.95 1.69 -7.94
CA MET A 134 16.23 3.06 -8.40
C MET A 134 17.18 3.80 -7.47
N ALA A 135 17.14 3.53 -6.17
CA ALA A 135 18.04 4.08 -5.18
C ALA A 135 19.42 3.40 -5.15
N GLY A 136 19.61 2.31 -5.92
CA GLY A 136 20.84 1.50 -5.90
C GLY A 136 20.93 0.56 -4.70
N GLY A 137 19.85 0.41 -3.93
CA GLY A 137 19.76 -0.49 -2.79
C GLY A 137 19.60 -1.95 -3.21
N VAL A 138 19.87 -2.84 -2.28
CA VAL A 138 19.75 -4.30 -2.41
C VAL A 138 18.58 -4.77 -1.58
N ARG A 139 17.56 -5.36 -2.22
CA ARG A 139 16.42 -5.93 -1.50
C ARG A 139 16.81 -7.25 -0.84
N VAL A 140 16.43 -7.43 0.43
CA VAL A 140 16.54 -8.66 1.19
C VAL A 140 15.11 -9.11 1.57
N PRO A 141 14.50 -10.02 0.81
CA PRO A 141 13.14 -10.44 1.04
C PRO A 141 13.04 -11.43 2.20
N LEU A 142 11.97 -11.30 2.99
CA LEU A 142 11.57 -12.26 4.01
C LEU A 142 10.17 -12.78 3.71
N THR A 143 10.06 -14.05 3.37
CA THR A 143 8.81 -14.63 2.88
C THR A 143 7.80 -14.88 3.99
N LEU A 144 6.66 -14.19 3.91
CA LEU A 144 5.48 -14.50 4.72
C LEU A 144 4.75 -15.70 4.11
N ARG A 145 4.39 -16.67 4.94
CA ARG A 145 3.79 -17.92 4.47
C ARG A 145 2.34 -18.06 4.92
N ALA A 146 1.53 -18.62 4.02
CA ALA A 146 0.17 -19.04 4.35
C ALA A 146 0.18 -20.05 5.51
N PRO A 147 -0.92 -20.14 6.28
CA PRO A 147 -2.20 -19.46 6.06
C PRO A 147 -2.31 -18.05 6.68
N ASP A 148 -1.49 -17.70 7.66
CA ASP A 148 -1.63 -16.51 8.49
C ASP A 148 -0.64 -15.38 8.14
N PHE A 149 0.36 -15.68 7.30
CA PHE A 149 1.37 -14.73 6.80
C PHE A 149 2.09 -13.96 7.91
N ARG A 150 2.36 -14.63 9.05
CA ARG A 150 3.08 -13.99 10.16
C ARG A 150 4.57 -13.87 9.87
N PRO A 151 5.23 -12.77 10.30
CA PRO A 151 6.67 -12.62 10.15
C PRO A 151 7.42 -13.61 11.05
N ASP A 152 8.46 -14.23 10.50
CA ASP A 152 9.47 -14.96 11.27
C ASP A 152 10.48 -13.94 11.83
N LEU A 153 10.35 -13.63 13.12
CA LEU A 153 11.19 -12.63 13.79
C LEU A 153 12.64 -13.10 14.00
N ASP A 154 12.86 -14.42 14.10
CA ASP A 154 14.20 -14.97 14.17
C ASP A 154 14.90 -14.87 12.81
N ALA A 155 14.19 -15.18 11.72
CA ALA A 155 14.67 -14.98 10.36
C ALA A 155 14.94 -13.49 10.09
N LEU A 156 14.10 -12.59 10.55
CA LEU A 156 14.31 -11.14 10.45
C LEU A 156 15.62 -10.73 11.15
N ARG A 157 15.83 -11.19 12.38
CA ARG A 157 17.06 -10.90 13.12
C ARG A 157 18.31 -11.46 12.44
N ALA A 158 18.22 -12.67 11.89
CA ALA A 158 19.31 -13.33 11.17
C ALA A 158 19.63 -12.65 9.81
N ALA A 159 18.66 -12.02 9.17
CA ALA A 159 18.84 -11.33 7.89
C ALA A 159 19.59 -9.98 8.00
N VAL A 160 19.69 -9.41 9.21
CA VAL A 160 20.40 -8.14 9.42
C VAL A 160 21.90 -8.32 9.29
N THR A 161 22.51 -7.58 8.38
CA THR A 161 23.96 -7.54 8.14
C THR A 161 24.51 -6.14 8.41
N PRO A 162 25.85 -5.92 8.38
CA PRO A 162 26.41 -4.57 8.48
C PRO A 162 26.02 -3.64 7.32
N ARG A 163 25.46 -4.16 6.22
CA ARG A 163 24.94 -3.35 5.09
C ARG A 163 23.45 -3.06 5.23
N THR A 164 22.76 -3.70 6.15
CA THR A 164 21.33 -3.43 6.35
C THR A 164 21.15 -2.02 6.87
N ARG A 165 20.50 -1.20 6.07
CA ARG A 165 20.23 0.21 6.37
C ARG A 165 18.80 0.44 6.82
N LEU A 166 17.83 -0.31 6.23
CA LEU A 166 16.43 0.03 6.32
C LEU A 166 15.54 -1.21 6.35
N LEU A 167 14.47 -1.14 7.15
CA LEU A 167 13.31 -2.05 7.08
C LEU A 167 12.18 -1.33 6.35
N LEU A 168 11.59 -1.96 5.33
CA LEU A 168 10.39 -1.47 4.65
C LEU A 168 9.21 -2.37 5.02
N LEU A 169 8.26 -1.80 5.76
CA LEU A 169 7.10 -2.51 6.30
C LEU A 169 5.82 -1.98 5.68
N ASN A 170 4.84 -2.87 5.50
CA ASN A 170 3.48 -2.51 5.12
C ASN A 170 2.49 -3.18 6.08
N SER A 171 1.71 -2.39 6.81
CA SER A 171 0.66 -2.90 7.70
C SER A 171 -0.46 -1.87 7.80
N PRO A 172 -1.71 -2.27 7.54
CA PRO A 172 -2.20 -3.56 7.02
C PRO A 172 -1.56 -3.95 5.69
N HIS A 173 -1.29 -5.23 5.49
CA HIS A 173 -0.40 -5.73 4.46
C HIS A 173 -1.10 -6.03 3.12
N ASN A 174 -0.63 -5.46 2.05
CA ASN A 174 -1.01 -5.81 0.67
C ASN A 174 0.06 -6.77 0.09
N PRO A 175 -0.29 -8.00 -0.34
CA PRO A 175 -1.63 -8.47 -0.71
C PRO A 175 -2.37 -9.33 0.33
N THR A 176 -1.76 -9.70 1.45
CA THR A 176 -2.24 -10.77 2.33
C THR A 176 -3.39 -10.37 3.25
N GLY A 177 -3.54 -9.06 3.52
CA GLY A 177 -4.50 -8.55 4.51
C GLY A 177 -4.09 -8.79 5.96
N MET A 178 -2.89 -9.30 6.21
CA MET A 178 -2.33 -9.44 7.56
C MET A 178 -2.15 -8.06 8.20
N VAL A 179 -2.38 -7.97 9.50
CA VAL A 179 -2.10 -6.80 10.33
C VAL A 179 -1.05 -7.19 11.35
N LEU A 180 0.07 -6.47 11.38
CA LEU A 180 1.12 -6.70 12.37
C LEU A 180 0.59 -6.43 13.78
N THR A 181 0.81 -7.36 14.68
CA THR A 181 0.43 -7.21 16.09
C THR A 181 1.36 -6.25 16.82
N ARG A 182 0.89 -5.70 17.95
CA ARG A 182 1.72 -4.85 18.81
C ARG A 182 3.01 -5.57 19.25
N ASP A 183 2.94 -6.87 19.57
CA ASP A 183 4.10 -7.65 20.01
C ASP A 183 5.12 -7.83 18.88
N GLU A 184 4.66 -8.11 17.66
CA GLU A 184 5.55 -8.19 16.49
C GLU A 184 6.20 -6.85 16.17
N LEU A 185 5.41 -5.77 16.20
CA LEU A 185 5.93 -4.41 15.99
C LEU A 185 6.91 -4.01 17.09
N THR A 186 6.68 -4.44 18.35
CA THR A 186 7.62 -4.20 19.46
C THR A 186 8.93 -4.92 19.22
N ALA A 187 8.90 -6.19 18.83
CA ALA A 187 10.12 -6.96 18.52
C ALA A 187 10.89 -6.36 17.32
N ILE A 188 10.17 -5.88 16.29
CA ILE A 188 10.78 -5.18 15.15
C ILE A 188 11.41 -3.86 15.60
N ALA A 189 10.72 -3.09 16.45
CA ALA A 189 11.23 -1.83 17.00
C ALA A 189 12.51 -2.04 17.84
N GLU A 190 12.50 -3.03 18.73
CA GLU A 190 13.67 -3.39 19.53
C GLU A 190 14.87 -3.75 18.65
N LEU A 191 14.66 -4.55 17.59
CA LEU A 191 15.71 -4.89 16.63
C LEU A 191 16.21 -3.64 15.88
N ALA A 192 15.32 -2.77 15.44
CA ALA A 192 15.68 -1.54 14.75
C ALA A 192 16.50 -0.60 15.63
N VAL A 193 16.18 -0.50 16.93
CA VAL A 193 16.96 0.27 17.91
C VAL A 193 18.32 -0.40 18.18
N GLU A 194 18.35 -1.73 18.41
CA GLU A 194 19.58 -2.49 18.66
C GLU A 194 20.61 -2.38 17.53
N ARG A 195 20.12 -2.38 16.29
CA ARG A 195 20.95 -2.40 15.08
C ARG A 195 21.09 -1.06 14.39
N ASP A 196 20.56 0.00 14.99
CA ASP A 196 20.53 1.37 14.43
C ASP A 196 19.95 1.43 13.00
N LEU A 197 18.85 0.72 12.75
CA LEU A 197 18.17 0.68 11.47
C LEU A 197 17.15 1.81 11.35
N LEU A 198 17.00 2.33 10.14
CA LEU A 198 15.84 3.15 9.77
C LEU A 198 14.66 2.24 9.43
N VAL A 199 13.46 2.79 9.55
CA VAL A 199 12.23 2.09 9.14
C VAL A 199 11.37 3.00 8.28
N VAL A 200 10.88 2.48 7.16
CA VAL A 200 9.83 3.10 6.36
C VAL A 200 8.59 2.25 6.48
N THR A 201 7.47 2.84 6.90
CA THR A 201 6.19 2.15 7.01
C THR A 201 5.21 2.68 5.97
N ASP A 202 4.64 1.76 5.16
CA ASP A 202 3.50 2.04 4.29
C ASP A 202 2.22 1.69 5.04
N GLU A 203 1.50 2.71 5.49
CA GLU A 203 0.32 2.61 6.35
C GLU A 203 -0.96 3.04 5.63
N VAL A 204 -1.00 3.00 4.29
CA VAL A 204 -2.14 3.48 3.48
C VAL A 204 -3.47 2.81 3.80
N TYR A 205 -3.46 1.66 4.48
CA TYR A 205 -4.64 0.93 4.92
C TYR A 205 -4.94 1.09 6.42
N GLU A 206 -4.35 2.06 7.10
CA GLU A 206 -4.43 2.28 8.54
C GLU A 206 -5.86 2.26 9.12
N HIS A 207 -6.86 2.74 8.36
CA HIS A 207 -8.28 2.70 8.74
C HIS A 207 -9.04 1.46 8.29
N LEU A 208 -8.39 0.55 7.57
CA LEU A 208 -9.00 -0.65 7.00
C LEU A 208 -8.56 -1.89 7.79
N VAL A 209 -8.83 -1.89 9.09
CA VAL A 209 -8.57 -3.00 10.01
C VAL A 209 -9.89 -3.55 10.50
N PHE A 210 -10.13 -4.83 10.26
CA PHE A 210 -11.36 -5.55 10.61
C PHE A 210 -11.19 -6.39 11.87
N GLU A 211 -9.97 -6.85 12.13
CA GLU A 211 -9.59 -7.70 13.27
C GLU A 211 -8.25 -7.22 13.82
N GLY A 212 -8.18 -7.01 15.14
CA GLY A 212 -7.02 -6.37 15.79
C GLY A 212 -7.08 -4.84 15.74
N GLU A 213 -5.92 -4.21 15.78
CA GLU A 213 -5.76 -2.76 15.73
C GLU A 213 -4.58 -2.37 14.83
N HIS A 214 -4.65 -1.19 14.20
CA HIS A 214 -3.48 -0.57 13.59
C HIS A 214 -2.64 0.12 14.66
N VAL A 215 -1.37 -0.25 14.73
CA VAL A 215 -0.38 0.39 15.61
C VAL A 215 0.69 1.03 14.72
N PRO A 216 0.76 2.37 14.63
CA PRO A 216 1.86 3.02 13.95
C PRO A 216 3.19 2.69 14.63
N LEU A 217 4.15 2.14 13.89
CA LEU A 217 5.45 1.75 14.45
C LEU A 217 6.18 2.94 15.08
N ILE A 218 6.02 4.12 14.52
CA ILE A 218 6.61 5.37 15.02
C ILE A 218 6.17 5.71 16.45
N SER A 219 5.05 5.14 16.93
CA SER A 219 4.56 5.33 18.30
C SER A 219 5.31 4.52 19.36
N LEU A 220 6.10 3.54 18.95
CA LEU A 220 6.81 2.66 19.87
C LEU A 220 8.11 3.30 20.38
N PRO A 221 8.60 2.88 21.57
CA PRO A 221 9.81 3.44 22.16
C PRO A 221 11.01 3.38 21.21
N GLY A 222 11.73 4.50 21.08
CA GLY A 222 12.91 4.62 20.24
C GLY A 222 12.67 4.74 18.74
N MET A 223 11.39 4.70 18.29
CA MET A 223 11.07 4.70 16.85
C MET A 223 10.84 6.09 16.25
N ARG A 224 10.59 7.11 17.06
CA ARG A 224 10.28 8.48 16.60
C ARG A 224 11.35 9.04 15.64
N ASP A 225 12.62 8.87 15.98
CA ASP A 225 13.74 9.48 15.26
C ASP A 225 14.29 8.59 14.13
N ARG A 226 13.71 7.40 13.94
CA ARG A 226 14.16 6.44 12.93
C ARG A 226 13.08 5.94 11.98
N THR A 227 11.84 6.42 12.12
CA THR A 227 10.71 5.98 11.29
C THR A 227 10.22 7.09 10.36
N VAL A 228 10.02 6.72 9.10
CA VAL A 228 9.28 7.49 8.10
C VAL A 228 7.94 6.77 7.90
N SER A 229 6.85 7.35 8.44
CA SER A 229 5.50 6.82 8.23
C SER A 229 4.88 7.44 6.98
N ILE A 230 4.28 6.60 6.13
CA ILE A 230 3.68 7.00 4.85
C ILE A 230 2.22 6.58 4.82
N SER A 231 1.34 7.52 4.47
CA SER A 231 -0.07 7.22 4.22
C SER A 231 -0.62 8.03 3.04
N SER A 232 -1.90 7.82 2.69
CA SER A 232 -2.52 8.53 1.56
C SER A 232 -4.04 8.59 1.66
N ALA A 233 -4.63 9.59 1.01
CA ALA A 233 -6.08 9.76 0.91
C ALA A 233 -6.77 8.70 0.02
N GLY A 234 -6.01 8.06 -0.88
CA GLY A 234 -6.57 7.21 -1.93
C GLY A 234 -7.34 6.01 -1.42
N LYS A 235 -6.92 5.44 -0.29
CA LYS A 235 -7.48 4.20 0.26
C LYS A 235 -8.64 4.47 1.22
N THR A 236 -8.44 5.37 2.16
CA THR A 236 -9.42 5.73 3.17
C THR A 236 -10.62 6.50 2.60
N PHE A 237 -10.41 7.32 1.57
CA PHE A 237 -11.46 8.18 1.01
C PHE A 237 -11.88 7.81 -0.42
N SER A 238 -11.41 6.68 -0.97
CA SER A 238 -11.71 6.22 -2.34
C SER A 238 -11.30 7.20 -3.45
N PHE A 239 -10.26 7.99 -3.23
CA PHE A 239 -9.72 8.95 -4.20
C PHE A 239 -8.34 8.54 -4.73
N THR A 240 -8.22 7.30 -5.19
CA THR A 240 -6.93 6.73 -5.65
C THR A 240 -6.30 7.52 -6.79
N GLY A 241 -7.12 8.12 -7.66
CA GLY A 241 -6.68 8.94 -8.80
C GLY A 241 -6.18 10.34 -8.43
N TRP A 242 -6.50 10.85 -7.24
CA TRP A 242 -6.08 12.20 -6.83
C TRP A 242 -4.59 12.29 -6.49
N LYS A 243 -3.98 11.18 -6.16
CA LYS A 243 -2.55 11.09 -5.86
C LYS A 243 -2.10 12.07 -4.78
N VAL A 244 -2.82 12.10 -3.65
CA VAL A 244 -2.45 12.85 -2.46
C VAL A 244 -2.05 11.88 -1.36
N GLY A 245 -0.81 11.97 -0.94
CA GLY A 245 -0.23 11.22 0.17
C GLY A 245 0.60 12.13 1.06
N TRP A 246 1.13 11.56 2.12
CA TRP A 246 1.99 12.28 3.06
C TRP A 246 3.00 11.39 3.74
N VAL A 247 4.03 12.04 4.23
CA VAL A 247 5.06 11.47 5.11
C VAL A 247 4.95 12.16 6.45
N THR A 248 5.05 11.41 7.54
CA THR A 248 5.29 11.90 8.89
C THR A 248 6.54 11.25 9.48
N GLY A 249 7.26 11.98 10.32
CA GLY A 249 8.51 11.50 10.93
C GLY A 249 9.21 12.62 11.70
N SER A 250 10.42 12.36 12.19
CA SER A 250 11.24 13.42 12.77
C SER A 250 11.59 14.49 11.72
N ARG A 251 11.89 15.69 12.17
CA ARG A 251 12.29 16.83 11.33
C ARG A 251 13.41 16.46 10.36
N GLU A 252 14.40 15.73 10.82
CA GLU A 252 15.57 15.34 10.06
C GLU A 252 15.21 14.36 8.93
N LEU A 253 14.40 13.35 9.22
CA LEU A 253 13.94 12.37 8.23
C LEU A 253 13.02 13.02 7.19
N VAL A 254 12.08 13.85 7.64
CA VAL A 254 11.18 14.58 6.74
C VAL A 254 11.96 15.55 5.86
N ALA A 255 12.97 16.23 6.39
CA ALA A 255 13.85 17.11 5.61
C ALA A 255 14.64 16.33 4.54
N ALA A 256 15.17 15.14 4.89
CA ALA A 256 15.87 14.28 3.92
C ALA A 256 14.94 13.86 2.77
N VAL A 257 13.75 13.33 3.09
CA VAL A 257 12.76 12.91 2.09
C VAL A 257 12.31 14.10 1.23
N ARG A 258 12.08 15.26 1.83
CA ARG A 258 11.75 16.51 1.12
C ARG A 258 12.83 16.92 0.13
N THR A 259 14.10 16.78 0.49
CA THR A 259 15.24 17.13 -0.38
C THR A 259 15.20 16.35 -1.69
N THR A 260 14.82 15.08 -1.65
CA THR A 260 14.66 14.25 -2.85
C THR A 260 13.35 14.55 -3.57
N LYS A 261 12.24 14.61 -2.83
CA LYS A 261 10.89 14.81 -3.38
C LYS A 261 10.80 16.07 -4.26
N GLN A 262 11.46 17.17 -3.88
CA GLN A 262 11.44 18.41 -4.66
C GLN A 262 12.00 18.27 -6.07
N PHE A 263 12.81 17.24 -6.34
CA PHE A 263 13.37 16.96 -7.68
C PHE A 263 12.61 15.84 -8.42
N LEU A 264 11.60 15.21 -7.79
CA LEU A 264 10.70 14.25 -8.45
C LEU A 264 9.52 14.97 -9.08
N THR A 265 8.59 15.47 -8.28
CA THR A 265 7.39 16.15 -8.76
C THR A 265 7.36 17.63 -8.41
N TYR A 266 8.31 18.13 -7.63
CA TYR A 266 8.37 19.46 -7.05
C TYR A 266 7.27 19.68 -6.01
N VAL A 267 6.00 19.71 -6.43
CA VAL A 267 4.81 19.87 -5.57
C VAL A 267 3.76 18.83 -5.93
N ALA A 268 2.86 18.53 -5.00
CA ALA A 268 1.68 17.71 -5.27
C ALA A 268 0.53 18.58 -5.79
N SER A 269 -0.54 17.94 -6.32
CA SER A 269 -1.72 18.60 -6.86
C SER A 269 -2.32 19.62 -5.88
N GLY A 270 -2.40 20.87 -6.27
CA GLY A 270 -2.85 21.99 -5.42
C GLY A 270 -4.30 21.85 -4.92
N PRO A 271 -5.31 21.82 -5.81
CA PRO A 271 -6.72 21.85 -5.40
C PRO A 271 -7.14 20.67 -4.52
N PHE A 272 -6.60 19.47 -4.82
CA PHE A 272 -6.94 18.24 -4.08
C PHE A 272 -6.36 18.23 -2.67
N GLN A 273 -5.29 18.97 -2.39
CA GLN A 273 -4.76 19.08 -1.03
C GLN A 273 -5.78 19.73 -0.07
N TYR A 274 -6.48 20.78 -0.50
CA TYR A 274 -7.53 21.43 0.31
C TYR A 274 -8.70 20.48 0.56
N ALA A 275 -9.10 19.72 -0.45
CA ALA A 275 -10.17 18.73 -0.29
C ALA A 275 -9.77 17.57 0.65
N VAL A 276 -8.52 17.11 0.58
CA VAL A 276 -8.04 16.07 1.48
C VAL A 276 -7.90 16.56 2.92
N ALA A 277 -7.58 17.85 3.14
CA ALA A 277 -7.63 18.44 4.47
C ALA A 277 -9.04 18.36 5.07
N GLU A 278 -10.09 18.65 4.29
CA GLU A 278 -11.49 18.48 4.72
C GLU A 278 -11.85 16.99 4.92
N ALA A 279 -11.31 16.09 4.09
CA ALA A 279 -11.54 14.66 4.23
C ALA A 279 -10.99 14.10 5.56
N LEU A 280 -9.78 14.50 5.95
CA LEU A 280 -9.16 14.08 7.23
C LEU A 280 -9.94 14.59 8.45
N ALA A 281 -10.68 15.69 8.31
CA ALA A 281 -11.53 16.25 9.36
C ALA A 281 -12.93 15.59 9.44
N LEU A 282 -13.25 14.61 8.57
CA LEU A 282 -14.53 13.89 8.65
C LEU A 282 -14.71 13.24 10.04
N PRO A 283 -15.97 13.11 10.52
CA PRO A 283 -16.24 12.54 11.83
C PRO A 283 -15.88 11.05 11.90
N ASP A 284 -15.66 10.50 13.11
CA ASP A 284 -15.33 9.10 13.35
C ASP A 284 -16.35 8.14 12.73
N THR A 285 -17.61 8.57 12.65
CA THR A 285 -18.68 7.82 12.00
C THR A 285 -18.42 7.51 10.54
N TYR A 286 -17.69 8.37 9.81
CA TYR A 286 -17.27 8.08 8.44
C TYR A 286 -16.31 6.89 8.40
N TYR A 287 -15.25 6.95 9.19
CA TYR A 287 -14.22 5.90 9.21
C TYR A 287 -14.80 4.55 9.65
N THR A 288 -15.66 4.57 10.67
CA THR A 288 -16.35 3.37 11.15
C THR A 288 -17.29 2.79 10.09
N ALA A 289 -18.13 3.61 9.47
CA ALA A 289 -19.07 3.17 8.43
C ALA A 289 -18.33 2.61 7.20
N PHE A 290 -17.26 3.26 6.76
CA PHE A 290 -16.44 2.82 5.64
C PHE A 290 -15.76 1.47 5.91
N ARG A 291 -15.16 1.32 7.09
CA ARG A 291 -14.59 0.03 7.54
C ARG A 291 -15.63 -1.08 7.60
N ASP A 292 -16.80 -0.81 8.16
CA ASP A 292 -17.85 -1.81 8.37
C ASP A 292 -18.51 -2.22 7.03
N ASP A 293 -18.64 -1.31 6.06
CA ASP A 293 -19.04 -1.65 4.69
C ASP A 293 -18.02 -2.57 4.02
N LEU A 294 -16.73 -2.27 4.13
CA LEU A 294 -15.68 -3.12 3.59
C LEU A 294 -15.60 -4.48 4.31
N ARG A 295 -15.85 -4.54 5.62
CA ARG A 295 -15.96 -5.82 6.34
C ARG A 295 -17.10 -6.68 5.78
N THR A 296 -18.24 -6.08 5.52
CA THR A 296 -19.40 -6.76 4.89
C THR A 296 -19.04 -7.29 3.50
N LYS A 297 -18.36 -6.50 2.69
CA LYS A 297 -17.88 -6.87 1.35
C LYS A 297 -16.85 -8.00 1.40
N ARG A 298 -15.91 -7.94 2.37
CA ARG A 298 -14.95 -9.02 2.64
C ARG A 298 -15.68 -10.35 2.90
N ASP A 299 -16.62 -10.33 3.84
CA ASP A 299 -17.31 -11.52 4.27
C ASP A 299 -18.17 -12.12 3.14
N LEU A 300 -18.81 -11.25 2.34
CA LEU A 300 -19.56 -11.66 1.14
C LEU A 300 -18.67 -12.36 0.11
N LEU A 301 -17.55 -11.71 -0.29
CA LEU A 301 -16.69 -12.29 -1.31
C LEU A 301 -15.95 -13.53 -0.79
N SER A 302 -15.53 -13.54 0.49
CA SER A 302 -14.90 -14.72 1.10
C SER A 302 -15.81 -15.93 1.09
N ALA A 303 -17.10 -15.76 1.43
CA ALA A 303 -18.08 -16.84 1.37
C ALA A 303 -18.24 -17.38 -0.06
N GLY A 304 -18.42 -16.49 -1.04
CA GLY A 304 -18.56 -16.90 -2.45
C GLY A 304 -17.31 -17.61 -3.00
N LEU A 305 -16.10 -17.15 -2.64
CA LEU A 305 -14.86 -17.84 -3.02
C LEU A 305 -14.75 -19.23 -2.37
N THR A 306 -15.13 -19.36 -1.09
CA THR A 306 -15.15 -20.66 -0.41
C THR A 306 -16.16 -21.62 -1.05
N GLU A 307 -17.37 -21.15 -1.37
CA GLU A 307 -18.39 -21.92 -2.08
C GLU A 307 -17.94 -22.36 -3.47
N ALA A 308 -17.12 -21.53 -4.14
CA ALA A 308 -16.50 -21.85 -5.43
C ALA A 308 -15.27 -22.79 -5.31
N GLY A 309 -14.91 -23.24 -4.10
CA GLY A 309 -13.87 -24.22 -3.84
C GLY A 309 -12.46 -23.65 -3.62
N PHE A 310 -12.31 -22.35 -3.54
CA PHE A 310 -11.00 -21.74 -3.19
C PHE A 310 -10.69 -21.95 -1.70
N GLU A 311 -9.43 -22.19 -1.37
CA GLU A 311 -8.95 -22.03 -0.01
C GLU A 311 -8.75 -20.54 0.27
N VAL A 312 -9.51 -19.97 1.19
CA VAL A 312 -9.55 -18.54 1.47
C VAL A 312 -8.74 -18.22 2.72
N TYR A 313 -7.71 -17.38 2.59
CA TYR A 313 -6.98 -16.82 3.72
C TYR A 313 -7.66 -15.53 4.15
N ARG A 314 -8.37 -15.57 5.30
CA ARG A 314 -9.22 -14.48 5.76
C ARG A 314 -8.39 -13.24 6.12
N PRO A 315 -8.56 -12.10 5.43
CA PRO A 315 -7.78 -10.90 5.70
C PRO A 315 -8.28 -10.20 6.98
N GLN A 316 -7.32 -9.75 7.80
CA GLN A 316 -7.56 -8.95 9.00
C GLN A 316 -7.74 -7.45 8.65
N GLY A 317 -7.20 -7.02 7.52
CA GLY A 317 -7.26 -5.65 7.03
C GLY A 317 -7.17 -5.53 5.52
N THR A 318 -6.99 -4.33 5.01
CA THR A 318 -6.97 -3.95 3.59
C THR A 318 -8.33 -4.11 2.89
N TYR A 319 -8.34 -4.32 1.59
CA TYR A 319 -9.52 -4.71 0.82
C TYR A 319 -9.18 -5.82 -0.20
N PHE A 320 -8.20 -6.67 0.15
CA PHE A 320 -7.80 -7.81 -0.64
C PHE A 320 -8.03 -9.12 0.10
N ILE A 321 -8.35 -10.16 -0.65
CA ILE A 321 -8.39 -11.54 -0.20
C ILE A 321 -7.34 -12.31 -0.99
N THR A 322 -6.42 -12.97 -0.31
CA THR A 322 -5.54 -13.98 -0.89
C THR A 322 -6.19 -15.35 -0.74
N THR A 323 -6.17 -16.13 -1.81
CA THR A 323 -6.68 -17.50 -1.86
C THR A 323 -5.63 -18.44 -2.40
N ASP A 324 -5.80 -19.74 -2.16
CA ASP A 324 -5.04 -20.78 -2.84
C ASP A 324 -5.94 -21.56 -3.81
N ILE A 325 -5.43 -21.84 -5.02
CA ILE A 325 -6.14 -22.57 -6.08
C ILE A 325 -5.75 -24.05 -6.15
N ALA A 326 -4.84 -24.52 -5.30
CA ALA A 326 -4.42 -25.93 -5.27
C ALA A 326 -5.62 -26.84 -4.96
N ALA A 327 -6.57 -26.41 -4.13
CA ALA A 327 -7.81 -27.13 -3.84
C ALA A 327 -8.69 -27.32 -5.08
N LEU A 328 -8.56 -26.46 -6.11
CA LEU A 328 -9.22 -26.56 -7.40
C LEU A 328 -8.48 -27.48 -8.39
N GLY A 329 -7.35 -28.07 -7.99
CA GLY A 329 -6.46 -28.85 -8.85
C GLY A 329 -5.53 -28.01 -9.75
N GLU A 330 -5.55 -26.70 -9.61
CA GLU A 330 -4.72 -25.77 -10.38
C GLU A 330 -3.32 -25.62 -9.72
N LYS A 331 -2.29 -25.41 -10.55
CA LYS A 331 -0.90 -25.43 -10.10
C LYS A 331 -0.11 -24.15 -10.42
N ASP A 332 -0.72 -23.23 -11.13
CA ASP A 332 -0.08 -22.01 -11.63
C ASP A 332 -1.07 -20.85 -11.62
N ALA A 333 -0.90 -19.95 -10.66
CA ALA A 333 -1.78 -18.80 -10.47
C ALA A 333 -1.74 -17.83 -11.66
N LEU A 334 -0.60 -17.68 -12.36
CA LEU A 334 -0.50 -16.79 -13.51
C LEU A 334 -1.31 -17.34 -14.69
N ALA A 335 -1.14 -18.63 -15.02
CA ALA A 335 -1.92 -19.29 -16.05
C ALA A 335 -3.41 -19.30 -15.71
N PHE A 336 -3.75 -19.57 -14.44
CA PHE A 336 -5.13 -19.52 -13.93
C PHE A 336 -5.75 -18.13 -14.11
N CYS A 337 -5.11 -17.05 -13.64
CA CYS A 337 -5.63 -15.69 -13.75
C CYS A 337 -5.81 -15.25 -15.20
N ARG A 338 -4.92 -15.66 -16.12
CA ARG A 338 -5.06 -15.39 -17.55
C ARG A 338 -6.24 -16.12 -18.19
N SER A 339 -6.58 -17.30 -17.70
CA SER A 339 -7.71 -18.10 -18.21
C SER A 339 -9.06 -17.68 -17.61
N LEU A 340 -9.07 -17.11 -16.41
CA LEU A 340 -10.26 -16.84 -15.61
C LEU A 340 -11.31 -15.96 -16.32
N PRO A 341 -10.94 -14.90 -17.07
CA PRO A 341 -11.91 -14.08 -17.80
C PRO A 341 -12.69 -14.86 -18.86
N ALA A 342 -12.03 -15.79 -19.55
CA ALA A 342 -12.69 -16.64 -20.56
C ALA A 342 -13.53 -17.76 -19.92
N ARG A 343 -13.13 -18.25 -18.74
CA ARG A 343 -13.82 -19.31 -18.00
C ARG A 343 -15.11 -18.82 -17.33
N CYS A 344 -15.05 -17.67 -16.68
CA CYS A 344 -16.17 -17.19 -15.85
C CYS A 344 -16.41 -15.68 -15.92
N GLY A 345 -15.63 -14.92 -16.71
CA GLY A 345 -15.82 -13.47 -16.83
C GLY A 345 -15.41 -12.68 -15.58
N VAL A 346 -14.40 -13.15 -14.83
CA VAL A 346 -13.83 -12.46 -13.68
C VAL A 346 -12.31 -12.32 -13.88
N VAL A 347 -11.72 -11.22 -13.41
CA VAL A 347 -10.26 -10.99 -13.40
C VAL A 347 -9.76 -10.93 -11.96
N ALA A 348 -8.67 -11.64 -11.69
CA ALA A 348 -7.92 -11.62 -10.44
C ALA A 348 -6.42 -11.40 -10.72
N VAL A 349 -5.58 -11.33 -9.69
CA VAL A 349 -4.13 -11.13 -9.83
C VAL A 349 -3.38 -12.29 -9.17
N PRO A 350 -2.41 -12.91 -9.86
CA PRO A 350 -1.57 -13.95 -9.26
C PRO A 350 -0.60 -13.33 -8.23
N ASN A 351 -0.50 -13.91 -7.05
CA ASN A 351 0.45 -13.43 -6.04
C ASN A 351 1.91 -13.82 -6.34
N SER A 352 2.15 -14.82 -7.19
CA SER A 352 3.50 -15.24 -7.57
C SER A 352 4.40 -14.10 -8.09
N VAL A 353 3.79 -13.05 -8.66
CA VAL A 353 4.52 -11.87 -9.16
C VAL A 353 4.98 -10.90 -8.05
N PHE A 354 4.56 -11.12 -6.81
CA PHE A 354 4.91 -10.29 -5.65
C PHE A 354 5.96 -10.94 -4.75
N TYR A 355 6.55 -12.05 -5.20
CA TYR A 355 7.64 -12.75 -4.54
C TYR A 355 8.90 -12.71 -5.42
N ASP A 356 10.07 -12.70 -4.80
CA ASP A 356 11.35 -12.89 -5.49
C ASP A 356 11.47 -14.31 -6.04
N ASP A 357 11.05 -15.30 -5.22
CA ASP A 357 10.85 -16.66 -5.67
C ASP A 357 9.37 -16.86 -6.01
N PRO A 358 8.98 -16.90 -7.30
CA PRO A 358 7.58 -17.07 -7.70
C PRO A 358 6.93 -18.37 -7.20
N ASP A 359 7.72 -19.39 -6.87
CA ASP A 359 7.21 -20.66 -6.35
C ASP A 359 6.61 -20.49 -4.95
N ALA A 360 7.02 -19.50 -4.18
CA ALA A 360 6.46 -19.19 -2.87
C ALA A 360 4.97 -18.77 -2.92
N GLY A 361 4.54 -18.16 -4.04
CA GLY A 361 3.15 -17.74 -4.28
C GLY A 361 2.50 -18.44 -5.48
N ARG A 362 3.06 -19.58 -5.92
CA ARG A 362 2.73 -20.23 -7.20
C ARG A 362 1.25 -20.55 -7.39
N THR A 363 0.53 -20.88 -6.32
CA THR A 363 -0.90 -21.21 -6.33
C THR A 363 -1.75 -20.10 -5.72
N GLN A 364 -1.16 -18.97 -5.31
CA GLN A 364 -1.90 -17.92 -4.63
C GLN A 364 -2.46 -16.90 -5.62
N VAL A 365 -3.73 -16.53 -5.39
CA VAL A 365 -4.47 -15.55 -6.19
C VAL A 365 -5.10 -14.50 -5.28
N ARG A 366 -4.98 -13.23 -5.68
CA ARG A 366 -5.55 -12.10 -4.96
C ARG A 366 -6.81 -11.57 -5.64
N PHE A 367 -7.86 -11.36 -4.85
CA PHE A 367 -9.09 -10.70 -5.25
C PHE A 367 -9.28 -9.40 -4.43
N ALA A 368 -9.78 -8.35 -5.08
CA ALA A 368 -10.13 -7.08 -4.44
C ALA A 368 -11.63 -7.01 -4.17
N PHE A 369 -12.01 -6.71 -2.91
CA PHE A 369 -13.42 -6.57 -2.53
C PHE A 369 -13.91 -5.12 -2.35
N CYS A 370 -13.12 -4.14 -2.80
CA CYS A 370 -13.50 -2.72 -2.77
C CYS A 370 -14.50 -2.32 -3.89
N LYS A 371 -15.37 -3.23 -4.29
CA LYS A 371 -16.38 -3.03 -5.33
C LYS A 371 -17.77 -2.92 -4.71
N LYS A 372 -18.78 -2.50 -5.49
CA LYS A 372 -20.17 -2.53 -5.07
C LYS A 372 -20.61 -3.95 -4.72
N GLN A 373 -21.52 -4.09 -3.76
CA GLN A 373 -21.95 -5.41 -3.27
C GLN A 373 -22.62 -6.25 -4.36
N ASP A 374 -23.36 -5.63 -5.27
CA ASP A 374 -24.00 -6.32 -6.43
C ASP A 374 -22.95 -6.91 -7.38
N ILE A 375 -21.89 -6.15 -7.66
CA ILE A 375 -20.76 -6.62 -8.47
C ILE A 375 -20.04 -7.80 -7.79
N LEU A 376 -19.83 -7.73 -6.47
CA LEU A 376 -19.20 -8.82 -5.72
C LEU A 376 -20.08 -10.09 -5.70
N LYS A 377 -21.41 -9.95 -5.56
CA LYS A 377 -22.36 -11.07 -5.64
C LYS A 377 -22.35 -11.72 -7.02
N GLU A 378 -22.35 -10.91 -8.07
CA GLU A 378 -22.27 -11.40 -9.45
C GLU A 378 -20.94 -12.10 -9.72
N ALA A 379 -19.82 -11.54 -9.28
CA ALA A 379 -18.51 -12.17 -9.43
C ALA A 379 -18.44 -13.51 -8.68
N ALA A 380 -18.94 -13.58 -7.45
CA ALA A 380 -19.01 -14.82 -6.68
C ALA A 380 -19.85 -15.90 -7.38
N ALA A 381 -21.03 -15.52 -7.91
CA ALA A 381 -21.87 -16.44 -8.67
C ALA A 381 -21.19 -16.97 -9.95
N ARG A 382 -20.46 -16.12 -10.67
CA ARG A 382 -19.69 -16.50 -11.86
C ARG A 382 -18.51 -17.42 -11.55
N LEU A 383 -17.89 -17.28 -10.40
CA LEU A 383 -16.76 -18.12 -9.95
C LEU A 383 -17.23 -19.53 -9.52
N HIS A 384 -18.49 -19.66 -9.09
CA HIS A 384 -19.08 -20.93 -8.66
C HIS A 384 -19.55 -21.81 -9.85
N GLY A 385 -19.94 -21.21 -10.97
CA GLY A 385 -20.50 -21.90 -12.15
C GLY A 385 -19.48 -22.25 -13.19
#